data_b99e4835d9caac2af36a2adb75ff2ff2
#
_entry.id   b99e4835d9caac2af36a2adb75ff2ff2
#
_cell.length_a   1.000
_cell.length_b   1.000
_cell.length_c   1.000
_cell.angle_alpha   90.00
_cell.angle_beta   90.00
_cell.angle_gamma   90.00
#
_symmetry.space_group_name_H-M   'P 1'
#
loop_
_entity.id
_entity.type
_entity.pdbx_description
1 polymer ?
#
loop_
_entity_poly.entity_id
_entity_poly.type
_entity_poly.pdbx_seq_one_letter_code
_entity_poly.pdbx_strand_id
1 'polypeptide(L)'
;MQLPDNILRAHTPTLDENIKGAINDKDMPRRSKWTAWCDVAQSVTGGLLAIFLFCHMAFTSSIQISKDLFWNLVATSGLTFIGGHPHEWAHVIFVGLITLLICIHGLCALRRFPSSYHQCRDMKNHVRLIHHTDTTLWAIQIVTAVVLLICVFPHVISMLTNPSGIGPN
;
A
#
# COMPACT_ATOMS: atom_id res chain seq x y z
N MET A 1 -22.40 -54.71 33.02
CA MET A 1 -22.71 -54.35 31.64
C MET A 1 -21.39 -53.98 30.99
N GLN A 2 -20.73 -54.91 30.25
CA GLN A 2 -19.47 -54.68 29.61
C GLN A 2 -19.76 -54.00 28.28
N LEU A 3 -19.11 -52.88 28.02
CA LEU A 3 -19.16 -52.21 26.70
C LEU A 3 -18.47 -53.12 25.65
N PRO A 4 -19.05 -53.26 24.45
CA PRO A 4 -18.49 -54.09 23.43
C PRO A 4 -17.10 -53.57 23.01
N ASP A 5 -16.14 -54.46 22.83
CA ASP A 5 -14.71 -54.21 22.54
C ASP A 5 -14.45 -53.38 21.27
N ASN A 6 -15.43 -53.30 20.36
CA ASN A 6 -15.35 -52.46 19.15
C ASN A 6 -15.45 -50.96 19.43
N ILE A 7 -16.03 -50.56 20.58
CA ILE A 7 -16.08 -49.14 20.99
C ILE A 7 -14.77 -48.70 21.64
N LEU A 8 -14.07 -49.63 22.30
CA LEU A 8 -12.77 -49.37 22.93
C LEU A 8 -11.62 -49.30 21.92
N ARG A 9 -11.82 -49.78 20.71
CA ARG A 9 -10.85 -49.70 19.57
C ARG A 9 -11.18 -48.63 18.56
N ALA A 10 -12.02 -47.70 18.89
CA ALA A 10 -12.13 -46.51 18.03
C ALA A 10 -10.74 -45.90 17.94
N HIS A 11 -10.11 -46.08 16.77
CA HIS A 11 -8.78 -45.53 16.45
C HIS A 11 -8.88 -44.02 16.61
N THR A 12 -8.44 -43.53 17.76
CA THR A 12 -8.18 -42.10 17.92
C THR A 12 -6.88 -41.82 17.15
N PRO A 13 -6.92 -41.11 16.02
CA PRO A 13 -5.71 -40.83 15.27
C PRO A 13 -4.72 -40.14 16.19
N THR A 14 -3.48 -40.62 16.18
CA THR A 14 -2.41 -40.02 16.97
C THR A 14 -2.22 -38.57 16.53
N LEU A 15 -1.70 -37.74 17.45
CA LEU A 15 -1.41 -36.34 17.13
C LEU A 15 -0.54 -36.24 15.85
N ASP A 16 0.36 -37.20 15.64
CA ASP A 16 1.26 -37.31 14.50
C ASP A 16 0.53 -37.63 13.19
N GLU A 17 -0.50 -38.46 13.22
CA GLU A 17 -1.36 -38.78 12.07
C GLU A 17 -2.25 -37.57 11.71
N ASN A 18 -2.76 -36.87 12.71
CA ASN A 18 -3.52 -35.62 12.48
C ASN A 18 -2.65 -34.53 11.88
N ILE A 19 -1.39 -34.39 12.36
CA ILE A 19 -0.45 -33.44 11.81
C ILE A 19 -0.04 -33.83 10.37
N LYS A 20 0.25 -35.11 10.12
CA LYS A 20 0.56 -35.59 8.75
C LYS A 20 -0.62 -35.46 7.79
N GLY A 21 -1.84 -35.68 8.27
CA GLY A 21 -3.07 -35.45 7.48
C GLY A 21 -3.29 -33.98 7.18
N ALA A 22 -3.00 -33.08 8.12
CA ALA A 22 -3.13 -31.64 7.94
C ALA A 22 -2.02 -31.04 7.05
N ILE A 23 -0.86 -31.70 6.96
CA ILE A 23 0.30 -31.24 6.16
C ILE A 23 0.43 -32.03 4.84
N ASN A 24 -0.59 -32.79 4.44
CA ASN A 24 -0.53 -33.49 3.17
C ASN A 24 -0.42 -32.49 2.02
N ASP A 25 0.79 -32.32 1.50
CA ASP A 25 1.18 -31.34 0.48
C ASP A 25 0.41 -31.53 -0.84
N LYS A 26 -0.24 -32.68 -1.06
CA LYS A 26 -1.03 -32.96 -2.26
C LYS A 26 -2.40 -32.29 -2.25
N ASP A 27 -2.92 -31.97 -1.08
CA ASP A 27 -4.25 -31.35 -0.90
C ASP A 27 -4.17 -29.86 -0.62
N MET A 28 -2.97 -29.31 -0.43
CA MET A 28 -2.81 -27.87 -0.32
C MET A 28 -3.03 -27.20 -1.68
N PRO A 29 -4.00 -26.30 -1.79
CA PRO A 29 -4.17 -25.53 -3.01
C PRO A 29 -2.84 -24.82 -3.31
N ARG A 30 -2.26 -25.08 -4.48
CA ARG A 30 -1.04 -24.41 -4.94
C ARG A 30 -1.24 -22.90 -4.79
N ARG A 31 -0.67 -22.31 -3.76
CA ARG A 31 -0.68 -20.86 -3.58
C ARG A 31 -0.08 -20.23 -4.82
N SER A 32 -0.87 -19.45 -5.52
CA SER A 32 -0.43 -18.75 -6.72
C SER A 32 0.78 -17.87 -6.35
N LYS A 33 1.88 -18.02 -7.06
CA LYS A 33 3.07 -17.16 -6.92
C LYS A 33 2.72 -15.68 -7.15
N TRP A 34 1.65 -15.42 -7.88
CA TRP A 34 1.12 -14.08 -8.15
C TRP A 34 0.82 -13.29 -6.86
N THR A 35 0.19 -13.94 -5.88
CA THR A 35 -0.10 -13.28 -4.59
C THR A 35 1.17 -12.82 -3.86
N ALA A 36 2.21 -13.66 -3.88
CA ALA A 36 3.49 -13.31 -3.28
C ALA A 36 4.17 -12.13 -4.01
N TRP A 37 4.13 -12.13 -5.35
CA TRP A 37 4.67 -11.02 -6.13
C TRP A 37 3.92 -9.71 -5.91
N CYS A 38 2.60 -9.73 -5.78
CA CYS A 38 1.83 -8.53 -5.42
C CYS A 38 2.19 -8.01 -4.02
N ASP A 39 2.46 -8.89 -3.06
CA ASP A 39 2.88 -8.48 -1.73
C ASP A 39 4.27 -7.81 -1.73
N VAL A 40 5.21 -8.37 -2.48
CA VAL A 40 6.53 -7.76 -2.68
C VAL A 40 6.40 -6.42 -3.41
N ALA A 41 5.65 -6.37 -4.50
CA ALA A 41 5.43 -5.14 -5.27
C ALA A 41 4.78 -4.05 -4.41
N GLN A 42 3.77 -4.39 -3.60
CA GLN A 42 3.13 -3.47 -2.68
C GLN A 42 4.11 -2.92 -1.63
N SER A 43 4.96 -3.76 -1.06
CA SER A 43 5.94 -3.35 -0.06
C SER A 43 7.02 -2.45 -0.65
N VAL A 44 7.57 -2.81 -1.80
CA VAL A 44 8.60 -2.02 -2.49
C VAL A 44 8.06 -0.66 -2.93
N THR A 45 6.91 -0.65 -3.63
CA THR A 45 6.30 0.61 -4.08
C THR A 45 5.86 1.48 -2.90
N GLY A 46 5.36 0.88 -1.82
CA GLY A 46 5.01 1.60 -0.59
C GLY A 46 6.22 2.25 0.06
N GLY A 47 7.36 1.56 0.14
CA GLY A 47 8.61 2.11 0.64
C GLY A 47 9.12 3.29 -0.20
N LEU A 48 9.10 3.14 -1.54
CA LEU A 48 9.49 4.22 -2.46
C LEU A 48 8.56 5.43 -2.34
N LEU A 49 7.25 5.22 -2.27
CA LEU A 49 6.28 6.29 -2.08
C LEU A 49 6.42 6.99 -0.73
N ALA A 50 6.76 6.26 0.33
CA ALA A 50 7.00 6.84 1.65
C ALA A 50 8.24 7.76 1.64
N ILE A 51 9.34 7.32 1.02
CA ILE A 51 10.55 8.15 0.84
C ILE A 51 10.21 9.38 0.00
N PHE A 52 9.53 9.19 -1.12
CA PHE A 52 9.07 10.29 -1.97
C PHE A 52 8.22 11.29 -1.20
N LEU A 53 7.22 10.81 -0.44
CA LEU A 53 6.32 11.68 0.33
C LEU A 53 7.09 12.49 1.37
N PHE A 54 8.05 11.88 2.07
CA PHE A 54 8.88 12.57 3.05
C PHE A 54 9.71 13.68 2.40
N CYS A 55 10.37 13.38 1.28
CA CYS A 55 11.13 14.38 0.51
C CYS A 55 10.21 15.47 -0.05
N HIS A 56 9.04 15.10 -0.55
CA HIS A 56 8.05 16.03 -1.09
C HIS A 56 7.52 16.98 -0.02
N MET A 57 7.24 16.48 1.18
CA MET A 57 6.81 17.33 2.30
C MET A 57 7.90 18.29 2.74
N ALA A 58 9.16 17.86 2.80
CA ALA A 58 10.29 18.72 3.10
C ALA A 58 10.47 19.81 2.02
N PHE A 59 10.36 19.41 0.75
CA PHE A 59 10.42 20.30 -0.41
C PHE A 59 9.32 21.38 -0.36
N THR A 60 8.06 20.99 -0.19
CA THR A 60 6.93 21.93 -0.17
C THR A 60 6.95 22.82 1.08
N SER A 61 7.47 22.32 2.21
CA SER A 61 7.62 23.12 3.43
C SER A 61 8.69 24.21 3.30
N SER A 62 9.61 24.11 2.36
CA SER A 62 10.65 25.11 2.14
C SER A 62 10.11 26.52 1.80
N ILE A 63 8.87 26.59 1.24
CA ILE A 63 8.19 27.87 0.97
C ILE A 63 7.93 28.69 2.23
N GLN A 64 7.80 28.01 3.38
CA GLN A 64 7.58 28.67 4.69
C GLN A 64 8.87 29.32 5.23
N ILE A 65 10.03 28.85 4.77
CA ILE A 65 11.33 29.39 5.15
C ILE A 65 11.66 30.59 4.26
N SER A 66 11.62 30.41 2.94
CA SER A 66 11.88 31.47 1.94
C SER A 66 11.29 31.10 0.60
N LYS A 67 10.67 32.07 -0.08
CA LYS A 67 10.22 31.90 -1.46
C LYS A 67 11.39 31.60 -2.41
N ASP A 68 12.53 32.27 -2.20
CA ASP A 68 13.71 32.05 -3.04
C ASP A 68 14.28 30.65 -2.88
N LEU A 69 14.29 30.11 -1.67
CA LEU A 69 14.68 28.72 -1.41
C LEU A 69 13.76 27.75 -2.16
N PHE A 70 12.45 27.94 -2.02
CA PHE A 70 11.47 27.10 -2.72
C PHE A 70 11.66 27.14 -4.25
N TRP A 71 11.80 28.35 -4.85
CA TRP A 71 11.99 28.50 -6.27
C TRP A 71 13.31 27.91 -6.77
N ASN A 72 14.39 28.02 -6.02
CA ASN A 72 15.65 27.39 -6.33
C ASN A 72 15.54 25.85 -6.33
N LEU A 73 14.79 25.28 -5.39
CA LEU A 73 14.51 23.86 -5.34
C LEU A 73 13.64 23.41 -6.51
N VAL A 74 12.58 24.16 -6.85
CA VAL A 74 11.76 23.91 -8.04
C VAL A 74 12.59 23.94 -9.30
N ALA A 75 13.40 24.98 -9.49
CA ALA A 75 14.29 25.11 -10.63
C ALA A 75 15.25 23.92 -10.74
N THR A 76 15.88 23.54 -9.63
CA THR A 76 16.81 22.39 -9.61
C THR A 76 16.07 21.09 -9.95
N SER A 77 14.85 20.88 -9.46
CA SER A 77 14.04 19.70 -9.79
C SER A 77 13.63 19.66 -11.26
N GLY A 78 13.51 20.81 -11.91
CA GLY A 78 13.25 20.97 -13.34
C GLY A 78 14.48 20.80 -14.23
N LEU A 79 15.61 20.29 -13.69
CA LEU A 79 16.86 20.08 -14.42
C LEU A 79 17.43 21.36 -15.06
N THR A 80 17.26 22.52 -14.42
CA THR A 80 17.78 23.80 -14.91
C THR A 80 19.31 23.83 -15.08
N PHE A 81 20.02 22.94 -14.37
CA PHE A 81 21.46 22.76 -14.55
C PHE A 81 21.84 22.23 -15.94
N ILE A 82 20.89 21.70 -16.72
CA ILE A 82 21.03 21.26 -18.09
C ILE A 82 20.42 22.34 -19.01
N GLY A 83 21.21 23.30 -19.46
CA GLY A 83 20.76 24.33 -20.43
C GLY A 83 20.21 25.63 -19.86
N GLY A 84 20.18 25.80 -18.51
CA GLY A 84 19.88 27.10 -17.90
C GLY A 84 18.37 27.44 -17.75
N HIS A 85 17.49 26.59 -18.24
CA HIS A 85 16.01 26.76 -18.10
C HIS A 85 15.33 25.46 -17.70
N PRO A 86 14.18 25.55 -17.01
CA PRO A 86 13.45 24.35 -16.56
C PRO A 86 12.88 23.58 -17.77
N HIS A 87 13.04 22.28 -17.73
CA HIS A 87 12.51 21.39 -18.76
C HIS A 87 11.15 20.82 -18.32
N GLU A 88 10.06 21.28 -18.90
CA GLU A 88 8.70 20.83 -18.58
C GLU A 88 8.52 19.30 -18.73
N TRP A 89 9.18 18.70 -19.74
CA TRP A 89 9.14 17.25 -19.95
C TRP A 89 9.71 16.45 -18.77
N ALA A 90 10.72 16.98 -18.07
CA ALA A 90 11.30 16.31 -16.90
C ALA A 90 10.29 16.20 -15.77
N HIS A 91 9.52 17.26 -15.53
CA HIS A 91 8.41 17.27 -14.57
C HIS A 91 7.32 16.26 -14.95
N VAL A 92 6.90 16.25 -16.21
CA VAL A 92 5.87 15.33 -16.70
C VAL A 92 6.30 13.88 -16.55
N ILE A 93 7.55 13.53 -16.88
CA ILE A 93 8.09 12.19 -16.71
C ILE A 93 8.14 11.82 -15.22
N PHE A 94 8.62 12.72 -14.37
CA PHE A 94 8.72 12.45 -12.93
C PHE A 94 7.35 12.23 -12.29
N VAL A 95 6.38 13.12 -12.55
CA VAL A 95 5.00 12.98 -12.07
C VAL A 95 4.35 11.73 -12.62
N GLY A 96 4.59 11.41 -13.90
CA GLY A 96 4.12 10.16 -14.52
C GLY A 96 4.66 8.92 -13.83
N LEU A 97 5.95 8.90 -13.48
CA LEU A 97 6.57 7.79 -12.76
C LEU A 97 5.96 7.63 -11.35
N ILE A 98 5.79 8.71 -10.61
CA ILE A 98 5.15 8.67 -9.29
C ILE A 98 3.70 8.19 -9.41
N THR A 99 2.97 8.66 -10.42
CA THR A 99 1.58 8.21 -10.69
C THR A 99 1.54 6.71 -10.97
N LEU A 100 2.48 6.19 -11.75
CA LEU A 100 2.60 4.75 -12.02
C LEU A 100 2.86 3.96 -10.73
N LEU A 101 3.75 4.44 -9.87
CA LEU A 101 3.99 3.81 -8.56
C LEU A 101 2.75 3.81 -7.68
N ILE A 102 1.98 4.91 -7.64
CA ILE A 102 0.71 5.00 -6.90
C ILE A 102 -0.29 3.98 -7.46
N CYS A 103 -0.41 3.86 -8.78
CA CYS A 103 -1.31 2.90 -9.42
C CYS A 103 -0.93 1.45 -9.08
N ILE A 104 0.34 1.08 -9.20
CA ILE A 104 0.82 -0.26 -8.87
C ILE A 104 0.56 -0.56 -7.39
N HIS A 105 0.95 0.35 -6.50
CA HIS A 105 0.75 0.21 -5.07
C HIS A 105 -0.74 0.05 -4.72
N GLY A 106 -1.60 0.92 -5.24
CA GLY A 106 -3.04 0.91 -5.01
C GLY A 106 -3.71 -0.36 -5.53
N LEU A 107 -3.38 -0.80 -6.76
CA LEU A 107 -3.93 -2.03 -7.34
C LEU A 107 -3.53 -3.28 -6.51
N CYS A 108 -2.28 -3.34 -6.06
CA CYS A 108 -1.85 -4.42 -5.19
C CYS A 108 -2.53 -4.37 -3.81
N ALA A 109 -2.78 -3.17 -3.28
CA ALA A 109 -3.44 -2.95 -1.99
C ALA A 109 -4.94 -3.26 -2.04
N LEU A 110 -5.64 -2.90 -3.14
CA LEU A 110 -7.08 -3.15 -3.32
C LEU A 110 -7.46 -4.62 -3.15
N ARG A 111 -6.54 -5.53 -3.45
CA ARG A 111 -6.74 -6.97 -3.24
C ARG A 111 -7.03 -7.33 -1.77
N ARG A 112 -6.52 -6.54 -0.83
CA ARG A 112 -6.69 -6.75 0.62
C ARG A 112 -7.84 -5.94 1.22
N PHE A 113 -8.48 -5.12 0.43
CA PHE A 113 -9.61 -4.30 0.87
C PHE A 113 -10.86 -5.16 1.06
N PRO A 114 -11.65 -4.90 2.10
CA PRO A 114 -12.93 -5.54 2.28
C PRO A 114 -13.86 -5.10 1.15
N SER A 115 -14.25 -6.05 0.28
CA SER A 115 -15.06 -5.80 -0.92
C SER A 115 -16.57 -5.88 -0.66
N SER A 116 -16.99 -6.31 0.55
CA SER A 116 -18.38 -6.53 0.90
C SER A 116 -18.74 -5.78 2.19
N TYR A 117 -19.98 -5.31 2.27
CA TYR A 117 -20.52 -4.69 3.49
C TYR A 117 -20.38 -5.61 4.72
N HIS A 118 -20.58 -6.91 4.56
CA HIS A 118 -20.42 -7.89 5.65
C HIS A 118 -18.97 -7.90 6.14
N GLN A 119 -17.99 -7.92 5.24
CA GLN A 119 -16.56 -7.88 5.59
C GLN A 119 -16.20 -6.58 6.33
N CYS A 120 -16.73 -5.44 5.90
CA CYS A 120 -16.53 -4.16 6.59
C CYS A 120 -17.11 -4.18 7.99
N ARG A 121 -18.31 -4.75 8.16
CA ARG A 121 -18.98 -4.88 9.46
C ARG A 121 -18.22 -5.84 10.39
N ASP A 122 -17.78 -6.97 9.85
CA ASP A 122 -17.04 -7.96 10.61
C ASP A 122 -15.66 -7.41 11.03
N MET A 123 -14.99 -6.67 10.15
CA MET A 123 -13.77 -5.93 10.47
C MET A 123 -13.99 -4.94 11.62
N LYS A 124 -15.05 -4.13 11.55
CA LYS A 124 -15.40 -3.17 12.61
C LYS A 124 -15.68 -3.87 13.94
N ASN A 125 -16.42 -4.98 13.91
CA ASN A 125 -16.71 -5.78 15.09
C ASN A 125 -15.43 -6.40 15.66
N HIS A 126 -14.54 -6.89 14.81
CA HIS A 126 -13.26 -7.48 15.18
C HIS A 126 -12.37 -6.47 15.90
N VAL A 127 -12.21 -5.25 15.32
CA VAL A 127 -11.48 -4.14 15.95
C VAL A 127 -12.05 -3.81 17.33
N ARG A 128 -13.39 -3.81 17.45
CA ARG A 128 -14.08 -3.46 18.70
C ARG A 128 -13.98 -4.54 19.78
N LEU A 129 -13.92 -5.83 19.38
CA LEU A 129 -13.90 -6.96 20.33
C LEU A 129 -12.50 -7.28 20.84
N ILE A 130 -11.49 -7.19 19.96
CA ILE A 130 -10.13 -7.62 20.29
C ILE A 130 -9.34 -6.54 21.03
N HIS A 131 -9.68 -5.25 20.85
CA HIS A 131 -8.95 -4.12 21.44
C HIS A 131 -7.41 -4.20 21.25
N HIS A 132 -6.95 -4.90 20.20
CA HIS A 132 -5.53 -5.05 19.91
C HIS A 132 -5.02 -3.85 19.12
N THR A 133 -3.88 -3.31 19.54
CA THR A 133 -3.28 -2.10 18.94
C THR A 133 -3.06 -2.28 17.43
N ASP A 134 -2.54 -3.43 17.00
CA ASP A 134 -2.23 -3.69 15.58
C ASP A 134 -3.48 -3.67 14.70
N THR A 135 -4.60 -4.22 15.19
CA THR A 135 -5.87 -4.23 14.46
C THR A 135 -6.44 -2.82 14.31
N THR A 136 -6.29 -2.00 15.35
CA THR A 136 -6.71 -0.60 15.33
C THR A 136 -5.85 0.21 14.37
N LEU A 137 -4.53 0.05 14.41
CA LEU A 137 -3.59 0.70 13.49
C LEU A 137 -3.85 0.32 12.04
N TRP A 138 -4.15 -0.95 11.77
CA TRP A 138 -4.52 -1.40 10.44
C TRP A 138 -5.82 -0.74 9.93
N ALA A 139 -6.84 -0.61 10.77
CA ALA A 139 -8.08 0.09 10.41
C ALA A 139 -7.84 1.58 10.12
N ILE A 140 -7.03 2.25 10.93
CA ILE A 140 -6.62 3.65 10.70
C ILE A 140 -5.87 3.77 9.38
N GLN A 141 -4.97 2.85 9.08
CA GLN A 141 -4.21 2.83 7.82
C GLN A 141 -5.13 2.74 6.60
N ILE A 142 -6.20 1.91 6.65
CA ILE A 142 -7.18 1.82 5.56
C ILE A 142 -7.90 3.16 5.36
N VAL A 143 -8.39 3.76 6.44
CA VAL A 143 -9.12 5.05 6.36
C VAL A 143 -8.22 6.15 5.81
N THR A 144 -7.01 6.28 6.34
CA THR A 144 -6.04 7.29 5.87
C THR A 144 -5.63 7.07 4.42
N ALA A 145 -5.48 5.81 3.98
CA ALA A 145 -5.17 5.49 2.58
C ALA A 145 -6.29 5.95 1.63
N VAL A 146 -7.57 5.78 2.01
CA VAL A 146 -8.71 6.26 1.21
C VAL A 146 -8.72 7.79 1.14
N VAL A 147 -8.50 8.48 2.25
CA VAL A 147 -8.43 9.94 2.29
C VAL A 147 -7.29 10.45 1.41
N LEU A 148 -6.09 9.86 1.53
CA LEU A 148 -4.95 10.22 0.69
C LEU A 148 -5.24 9.98 -0.80
N LEU A 149 -5.89 8.88 -1.15
CA LEU A 149 -6.25 8.59 -2.55
C LEU A 149 -7.17 9.67 -3.12
N ILE A 150 -8.18 10.11 -2.34
CA ILE A 150 -9.09 11.18 -2.75
C ILE A 150 -8.35 12.51 -2.93
N CYS A 151 -7.40 12.83 -2.04
CA CYS A 151 -6.64 14.07 -2.09
C CYS A 151 -5.58 14.08 -3.19
N VAL A 152 -4.92 12.94 -3.44
CA VAL A 152 -3.83 12.85 -4.41
C VAL A 152 -4.33 12.95 -5.86
N PHE A 153 -5.56 12.50 -6.13
CA PHE A 153 -6.09 12.46 -7.48
C PHE A 153 -6.19 13.87 -8.14
N PRO A 154 -6.86 14.86 -7.53
CA PRO A 154 -6.91 16.22 -8.08
C PRO A 154 -5.52 16.88 -8.12
N HIS A 155 -4.66 16.59 -7.14
CA HIS A 155 -3.30 17.11 -7.11
C HIS A 155 -2.47 16.62 -8.32
N VAL A 156 -2.47 15.33 -8.59
CA VAL A 156 -1.75 14.73 -9.74
C VAL A 156 -2.31 15.25 -11.07
N ILE A 157 -3.64 15.33 -11.20
CA ILE A 157 -4.28 15.87 -12.42
C ILE A 157 -3.82 17.31 -12.64
N SER A 158 -3.82 18.15 -11.62
CA SER A 158 -3.36 19.54 -11.72
C SER A 158 -1.90 19.64 -12.18
N MET A 159 -1.01 18.78 -11.65
CA MET A 159 0.40 18.75 -12.03
C MET A 159 0.63 18.29 -13.47
N LEU A 160 -0.18 17.36 -13.97
CA LEU A 160 -0.06 16.84 -15.33
C LEU A 160 -0.69 17.78 -16.38
N THR A 161 -1.76 18.50 -16.03
CA THR A 161 -2.49 19.38 -16.96
C THR A 161 -1.91 20.78 -17.04
N ASN A 162 -1.14 21.22 -16.03
CA ASN A 162 -0.57 22.55 -15.98
C ASN A 162 0.89 22.55 -15.51
N PRO A 163 1.81 21.89 -16.25
CA PRO A 163 3.21 21.77 -15.86
C PRO A 163 3.94 23.13 -15.84
N SER A 164 3.52 24.09 -16.67
CA SER A 164 4.10 25.43 -16.70
C SER A 164 3.67 26.34 -15.55
N GLY A 165 2.57 26.00 -14.85
CA GLY A 165 2.09 26.77 -13.70
C GLY A 165 2.94 26.63 -12.43
N ILE A 166 4.00 25.85 -12.46
CA ILE A 166 4.89 25.58 -11.32
C ILE A 166 6.09 26.55 -11.29
N GLY A 167 6.24 27.38 -12.32
CA GLY A 167 7.32 28.35 -12.43
C GLY A 167 7.04 29.70 -11.73
N PRO A 168 8.08 30.50 -11.47
CA PRO A 168 7.91 31.89 -11.06
C PRO A 168 7.25 32.66 -12.22
N ASN A 169 6.10 33.25 -11.93
CA ASN A 169 5.47 34.26 -12.80
C ASN A 169 6.16 35.61 -12.61
#